data_19122e62de75bde032369af6ae9916cc
#
_entry.id   19122e62de75bde032369af6ae9916cc
#
_cell.length_a   1.000
_cell.length_b   1.000
_cell.length_c   1.000
_cell.angle_alpha   90.00
_cell.angle_beta   90.00
_cell.angle_gamma   90.00
#
_symmetry.space_group_name_H-M   'P 1'
#
loop_
_entity.id
_entity.type
_entity.pdbx_description
1 polymer ?
#
loop_
_entity_poly.entity_id
_entity_poly.type
_entity_poly.pdbx_seq_one_letter_code
_entity_poly.pdbx_strand_id
1 'polypeptide(L)'
;AADQTDSPVIVQASAGARKYAGAPFLRHLILAAIEEFPHIPVVMHQDHGTSPAVCQRSIQLGFSSVMMDGSLGEDGKTPMDYDYNVRVTQTAVAMAHACGVSVEGELGCLGSLETGQAGEEDGIGAEGTLDHSQMLTDPEEAADFVKATKVDALAIAIGTSHGAYKFTRPPTGDILAIDRIKAIHARIPDTHLVMHGSSSVPQDWLQVINEFGGEIAET
;
A
#
# COMPACT_ATOMS: atom_id res chain seq x y z
N ALA A 1 -17.16 -8.06 10.42
CA ALA A 1 -17.41 -6.64 10.16
C ALA A 1 -18.05 -6.48 8.79
N ALA A 2 -17.38 -6.80 7.67
CA ALA A 2 -17.90 -6.63 6.30
C ALA A 2 -19.32 -7.21 6.11
N ASP A 3 -19.55 -8.44 6.60
CA ASP A 3 -20.87 -9.09 6.58
C ASP A 3 -21.95 -8.29 7.35
N GLN A 4 -21.60 -7.68 8.47
CA GLN A 4 -22.53 -6.88 9.27
C GLN A 4 -22.90 -5.53 8.63
N THR A 5 -22.06 -5.02 7.75
CA THR A 5 -22.23 -3.73 7.09
C THR A 5 -22.56 -3.86 5.60
N ASP A 6 -22.63 -5.10 5.09
CA ASP A 6 -22.83 -5.43 3.66
C ASP A 6 -21.82 -4.69 2.76
N SER A 7 -20.54 -4.71 3.20
CA SER A 7 -19.47 -3.95 2.56
C SER A 7 -18.42 -4.87 1.92
N PRO A 8 -17.85 -4.51 0.77
CA PRO A 8 -16.69 -5.20 0.23
C PRO A 8 -15.48 -5.07 1.17
N VAL A 9 -14.55 -6.02 1.09
CA VAL A 9 -13.35 -6.02 1.93
C VAL A 9 -12.11 -6.49 1.17
N ILE A 10 -10.98 -5.83 1.43
CA ILE A 10 -9.66 -6.29 1.02
C ILE A 10 -9.03 -7.01 2.22
N VAL A 11 -8.71 -8.29 2.04
CA VAL A 11 -8.00 -9.09 3.04
C VAL A 11 -6.53 -9.12 2.67
N GLN A 12 -5.73 -8.37 3.42
CA GLN A 12 -4.30 -8.21 3.18
C GLN A 12 -3.49 -9.30 3.88
N ALA A 13 -2.50 -9.83 3.16
CA ALA A 13 -1.55 -10.80 3.65
C ALA A 13 -0.14 -10.20 3.60
N SER A 14 0.31 -9.62 4.71
CA SER A 14 1.66 -9.06 4.84
C SER A 14 2.76 -10.12 4.70
N ALA A 15 4.00 -9.67 4.51
CA ALA A 15 5.15 -10.58 4.45
C ALA A 15 5.29 -11.42 5.73
N GLY A 16 5.08 -10.79 6.91
CA GLY A 16 5.10 -11.49 8.20
C GLY A 16 3.97 -12.48 8.35
N ALA A 17 2.75 -12.13 7.95
CA ALA A 17 1.62 -13.04 7.97
C ALA A 17 1.87 -14.27 7.08
N ARG A 18 2.39 -14.07 5.85
CA ARG A 18 2.74 -15.17 4.94
C ARG A 18 3.86 -16.06 5.47
N LYS A 19 4.85 -15.46 6.14
CA LYS A 19 5.96 -16.19 6.77
C LYS A 19 5.50 -16.97 8.01
N TYR A 20 4.68 -16.35 8.86
CA TYR A 20 4.19 -16.93 10.11
C TYR A 20 3.21 -18.08 9.88
N ALA A 21 2.15 -17.83 9.14
CA ALA A 21 1.11 -18.82 8.89
C ALA A 21 1.49 -19.86 7.83
N GLY A 22 2.40 -19.51 6.93
CA GLY A 22 2.65 -20.27 5.71
C GLY A 22 1.64 -19.96 4.61
N ALA A 23 2.13 -19.63 3.42
CA ALA A 23 1.31 -19.16 2.32
C ALA A 23 0.14 -20.10 1.93
N PRO A 24 0.29 -21.45 1.91
CA PRO A 24 -0.84 -22.35 1.65
C PRO A 24 -1.95 -22.27 2.70
N PHE A 25 -1.59 -22.20 3.99
CA PHE A 25 -2.58 -22.08 5.06
C PHE A 25 -3.35 -20.77 4.96
N LEU A 26 -2.63 -19.67 4.78
CA LEU A 26 -3.25 -18.36 4.67
C LEU A 26 -4.18 -18.27 3.46
N ARG A 27 -3.75 -18.81 2.30
CA ARG A 27 -4.61 -18.95 1.11
C ARG A 27 -5.91 -19.68 1.43
N HIS A 28 -5.84 -20.87 2.04
CA HIS A 28 -7.02 -21.66 2.34
C HIS A 28 -7.91 -21.01 3.41
N LEU A 29 -7.33 -20.31 4.37
CA LEU A 29 -8.09 -19.54 5.36
C LEU A 29 -8.92 -18.43 4.70
N ILE A 30 -8.31 -17.68 3.79
CA ILE A 30 -9.01 -16.61 3.07
C ILE A 30 -10.06 -17.20 2.13
N LEU A 31 -9.76 -18.28 1.41
CA LEU A 31 -10.74 -18.96 0.56
C LEU A 31 -11.93 -19.50 1.36
N ALA A 32 -11.69 -20.04 2.55
CA ALA A 32 -12.77 -20.47 3.44
C ALA A 32 -13.67 -19.30 3.87
N ALA A 33 -13.11 -18.14 4.13
CA ALA A 33 -13.88 -16.93 4.42
C ALA A 33 -14.71 -16.47 3.21
N ILE A 34 -14.17 -16.55 2.01
CA ILE A 34 -14.90 -16.25 0.76
C ILE A 34 -16.07 -17.22 0.56
N GLU A 35 -15.86 -18.50 0.83
CA GLU A 35 -16.92 -19.53 0.74
C GLU A 35 -18.01 -19.34 1.80
N GLU A 36 -17.65 -18.95 3.02
CA GLU A 36 -18.58 -18.70 4.12
C GLU A 36 -19.44 -17.44 3.88
N PHE A 37 -18.89 -16.41 3.24
CA PHE A 37 -19.53 -15.13 2.97
C PHE A 37 -19.62 -14.81 1.46
N PRO A 38 -20.32 -15.66 0.65
CA PRO A 38 -20.29 -15.53 -0.81
C PRO A 38 -20.98 -14.27 -1.35
N HIS A 39 -21.75 -13.57 -0.52
CA HIS A 39 -22.41 -12.32 -0.86
C HIS A 39 -21.50 -11.09 -0.68
N ILE A 40 -20.38 -11.24 0.04
CA ILE A 40 -19.42 -10.15 0.26
C ILE A 40 -18.32 -10.21 -0.80
N PRO A 41 -18.10 -9.16 -1.60
CA PRO A 41 -16.93 -9.07 -2.47
C PRO A 41 -15.64 -9.03 -1.63
N VAL A 42 -14.79 -10.03 -1.81
CA VAL A 42 -13.52 -10.14 -1.07
C VAL A 42 -12.36 -10.12 -2.05
N VAL A 43 -11.41 -9.22 -1.82
CA VAL A 43 -10.12 -9.20 -2.51
C VAL A 43 -9.08 -9.88 -1.62
N MET A 44 -8.38 -10.87 -2.17
CA MET A 44 -7.23 -11.48 -1.54
C MET A 44 -5.98 -10.74 -2.03
N HIS A 45 -5.42 -9.88 -1.18
CA HIS A 45 -4.33 -8.98 -1.51
C HIS A 45 -3.00 -9.41 -0.88
N GLN A 46 -1.95 -9.45 -1.68
CA GLN A 46 -0.59 -9.61 -1.18
C GLN A 46 0.02 -8.24 -0.95
N ASP A 47 0.30 -7.96 0.28
CA ASP A 47 0.84 -6.70 0.79
C ASP A 47 2.38 -6.72 0.83
N HIS A 48 3.01 -5.62 0.46
CA HIS A 48 4.46 -5.40 0.36
C HIS A 48 5.26 -6.56 -0.26
N GLY A 49 5.24 -6.65 -1.58
CA GLY A 49 6.13 -7.55 -2.33
C GLY A 49 7.46 -6.87 -2.63
N THR A 50 8.56 -7.39 -2.10
CA THR A 50 9.90 -6.83 -2.28
C THR A 50 10.55 -7.16 -3.63
N SER A 51 9.89 -7.98 -4.44
CA SER A 51 10.36 -8.31 -5.79
C SER A 51 9.24 -8.84 -6.68
N PRO A 52 9.39 -8.78 -8.02
CA PRO A 52 8.46 -9.41 -8.95
C PRO A 52 8.25 -10.91 -8.70
N ALA A 53 9.26 -11.62 -8.17
CA ALA A 53 9.14 -13.04 -7.85
C ALA A 53 8.17 -13.29 -6.67
N VAL A 54 8.12 -12.39 -5.69
CA VAL A 54 7.14 -12.44 -4.59
C VAL A 54 5.73 -12.26 -5.13
N CYS A 55 5.51 -11.26 -5.99
CA CYS A 55 4.23 -11.03 -6.66
C CYS A 55 3.81 -12.25 -7.50
N GLN A 56 4.73 -12.80 -8.31
CA GLN A 56 4.48 -13.99 -9.11
C GLN A 56 4.03 -15.18 -8.24
N ARG A 57 4.71 -15.40 -7.12
CA ARG A 57 4.34 -16.48 -6.20
C ARG A 57 2.94 -16.29 -5.63
N SER A 58 2.57 -15.08 -5.30
CA SER A 58 1.22 -14.76 -4.79
C SER A 58 0.14 -14.95 -5.87
N ILE A 59 0.41 -14.54 -7.11
CA ILE A 59 -0.47 -14.81 -8.27
C ILE A 59 -0.70 -16.33 -8.44
N GLN A 60 0.37 -17.14 -8.39
CA GLN A 60 0.29 -18.60 -8.46
C GLN A 60 -0.54 -19.22 -7.32
N LEU A 61 -0.60 -18.57 -6.15
CA LEU A 61 -1.41 -18.97 -5.02
C LEU A 61 -2.88 -18.51 -5.14
N GLY A 62 -3.23 -17.76 -6.18
CA GLY A 62 -4.59 -17.30 -6.43
C GLY A 62 -4.94 -15.97 -5.77
N PHE A 63 -3.94 -15.16 -5.40
CA PHE A 63 -4.20 -13.80 -4.99
C PHE A 63 -4.78 -13.00 -6.16
N SER A 64 -5.85 -12.25 -5.90
CA SER A 64 -6.53 -11.43 -6.90
C SER A 64 -5.97 -10.00 -7.01
N SER A 65 -5.08 -9.64 -6.08
CA SER A 65 -4.37 -8.37 -6.06
C SER A 65 -2.99 -8.54 -5.44
N VAL A 66 -1.98 -7.86 -5.96
CA VAL A 66 -0.61 -7.88 -5.45
C VAL A 66 -0.05 -6.47 -5.37
N MET A 67 0.78 -6.21 -4.37
CA MET A 67 1.54 -4.97 -4.26
C MET A 67 3.01 -5.22 -4.60
N MET A 68 3.55 -4.42 -5.51
CA MET A 68 4.98 -4.33 -5.77
C MET A 68 5.54 -3.08 -5.11
N ASP A 69 6.23 -3.27 -4.00
CA ASP A 69 6.94 -2.20 -3.31
C ASP A 69 8.36 -2.07 -3.86
N GLY A 70 8.52 -1.28 -4.91
CA GLY A 70 9.82 -0.98 -5.51
C GLY A 70 10.48 0.28 -4.92
N SER A 71 9.91 0.90 -3.89
CA SER A 71 10.55 1.96 -3.12
C SER A 71 11.74 1.43 -2.33
N LEU A 72 11.71 0.12 -2.04
CA LEU A 72 12.77 -0.61 -1.37
C LEU A 72 13.37 -1.70 -2.28
N GLY A 73 14.60 -2.08 -2.00
CA GLY A 73 15.26 -3.21 -2.66
C GLY A 73 14.69 -4.57 -2.23
N GLU A 74 15.19 -5.65 -2.84
CA GLU A 74 14.75 -7.02 -2.52
C GLU A 74 15.00 -7.42 -1.05
N ASP A 75 15.89 -6.71 -0.36
CA ASP A 75 16.15 -6.88 1.07
C ASP A 75 15.01 -6.31 1.95
N GLY A 76 14.09 -5.55 1.33
CA GLY A 76 12.99 -4.87 2.01
C GLY A 76 13.41 -3.72 2.91
N LYS A 77 14.63 -3.16 2.72
CA LYS A 77 15.23 -2.18 3.63
C LYS A 77 15.95 -1.03 2.93
N THR A 78 16.65 -1.32 1.85
CA THR A 78 17.44 -0.33 1.13
C THR A 78 16.54 0.53 0.25
N PRO A 79 16.42 1.85 0.48
CA PRO A 79 15.68 2.74 -0.43
C PRO A 79 16.28 2.71 -1.84
N MET A 80 15.42 2.56 -2.83
CA MET A 80 15.80 2.45 -4.23
C MET A 80 15.42 3.70 -5.01
N ASP A 81 16.05 3.86 -6.17
CA ASP A 81 15.74 4.98 -7.05
C ASP A 81 14.46 4.75 -7.87
N TYR A 82 13.96 5.83 -8.46
CA TYR A 82 12.76 5.84 -9.28
C TYR A 82 12.82 4.85 -10.44
N ASP A 83 13.96 4.77 -11.14
CA ASP A 83 14.12 3.91 -12.31
C ASP A 83 14.06 2.42 -11.95
N TYR A 84 14.63 2.05 -10.81
CA TYR A 84 14.48 0.70 -10.26
C TYR A 84 13.02 0.40 -9.97
N ASN A 85 12.34 1.29 -9.24
CA ASN A 85 10.94 1.12 -8.87
C ASN A 85 10.05 0.95 -10.10
N VAL A 86 10.19 1.83 -11.10
CA VAL A 86 9.45 1.71 -12.37
C VAL A 86 9.69 0.35 -13.03
N ARG A 87 10.94 -0.10 -13.12
CA ARG A 87 11.30 -1.36 -13.80
C ARG A 87 10.71 -2.60 -13.12
N VAL A 88 10.81 -2.69 -11.80
CA VAL A 88 10.29 -3.88 -11.08
C VAL A 88 8.77 -3.87 -11.04
N THR A 89 8.15 -2.70 -10.91
CA THR A 89 6.70 -2.54 -10.94
C THR A 89 6.13 -2.87 -12.32
N GLN A 90 6.74 -2.41 -13.42
CA GLN A 90 6.34 -2.80 -14.78
C GLN A 90 6.38 -4.32 -14.96
N THR A 91 7.40 -4.98 -14.40
CA THR A 91 7.51 -6.44 -14.47
C THR A 91 6.36 -7.12 -13.73
N ALA A 92 6.03 -6.66 -12.53
CA ALA A 92 4.90 -7.17 -11.75
C ALA A 92 3.57 -6.93 -12.47
N VAL A 93 3.35 -5.73 -13.01
CA VAL A 93 2.14 -5.37 -13.77
C VAL A 93 1.96 -6.27 -14.99
N ALA A 94 3.03 -6.47 -15.79
CA ALA A 94 2.94 -7.33 -16.97
C ALA A 94 2.51 -8.77 -16.64
N MET A 95 3.01 -9.33 -15.53
CA MET A 95 2.63 -10.67 -15.07
C MET A 95 1.21 -10.71 -14.52
N ALA A 96 0.87 -9.75 -13.67
CA ALA A 96 -0.42 -9.71 -12.97
C ALA A 96 -1.58 -9.45 -13.95
N HIS A 97 -1.48 -8.45 -14.80
CA HIS A 97 -2.52 -8.12 -15.78
C HIS A 97 -2.75 -9.26 -16.79
N ALA A 98 -1.71 -9.98 -17.18
CA ALA A 98 -1.85 -11.18 -18.01
C ALA A 98 -2.69 -12.28 -17.34
N CYS A 99 -2.81 -12.26 -16.01
CA CYS A 99 -3.59 -13.19 -15.19
C CYS A 99 -4.93 -12.59 -14.69
N GLY A 100 -5.25 -11.34 -15.03
CA GLY A 100 -6.42 -10.64 -14.52
C GLY A 100 -6.31 -10.26 -13.03
N VAL A 101 -5.08 -10.05 -12.54
CA VAL A 101 -4.76 -9.68 -11.16
C VAL A 101 -4.40 -8.20 -11.12
N SER A 102 -4.98 -7.45 -10.18
CA SER A 102 -4.70 -6.02 -9.97
C SER A 102 -3.34 -5.81 -9.31
N VAL A 103 -2.72 -4.66 -9.60
CA VAL A 103 -1.42 -4.30 -9.04
C VAL A 103 -1.48 -2.95 -8.34
N GLU A 104 -1.00 -2.95 -7.12
CA GLU A 104 -0.64 -1.75 -6.37
C GLU A 104 0.86 -1.51 -6.50
N GLY A 105 1.25 -0.27 -6.77
CA GLY A 105 2.64 0.19 -6.70
C GLY A 105 2.84 1.10 -5.51
N GLU A 106 4.09 1.35 -5.12
CA GLU A 106 4.43 2.31 -4.07
C GLU A 106 5.41 3.36 -4.58
N LEU A 107 5.17 4.60 -4.19
CA LEU A 107 6.07 5.71 -4.50
C LEU A 107 6.32 6.58 -3.26
N GLY A 108 7.57 6.71 -2.89
CA GLY A 108 8.02 7.24 -1.61
C GLY A 108 8.17 6.14 -0.56
N CYS A 109 8.85 6.44 0.53
CA CYS A 109 9.03 5.51 1.65
C CYS A 109 8.14 5.93 2.82
N LEU A 110 7.53 4.97 3.47
CA LEU A 110 6.76 5.24 4.69
C LEU A 110 7.67 5.71 5.82
N GLY A 111 7.26 6.79 6.47
CA GLY A 111 8.03 7.36 7.57
C GLY A 111 7.35 8.56 8.20
N SER A 112 7.76 8.88 9.40
CA SER A 112 7.22 10.00 10.19
C SER A 112 7.87 11.32 9.78
N LEU A 113 7.08 12.25 9.26
CA LEU A 113 7.54 13.62 8.98
C LEU A 113 7.94 14.38 10.26
N GLU A 114 7.43 13.96 11.42
CA GLU A 114 7.75 14.57 12.71
C GLU A 114 9.15 14.18 13.18
N THR A 115 9.55 12.93 13.05
CA THR A 115 10.80 12.39 13.57
C THR A 115 11.85 12.11 12.51
N GLY A 116 11.46 12.07 11.23
CA GLY A 116 12.32 11.62 10.14
C GLY A 116 12.60 10.12 10.15
N GLN A 117 12.00 9.37 11.06
CA GLN A 117 12.23 7.93 11.14
C GLN A 117 11.38 7.16 10.14
N ALA A 118 12.01 6.22 9.47
CA ALA A 118 11.35 5.29 8.59
C ALA A 118 10.38 4.38 9.36
N GLY A 119 9.27 4.01 8.71
CA GLY A 119 8.32 3.04 9.22
C GLY A 119 8.73 1.62 8.83
N GLU A 120 8.51 0.67 9.73
CA GLU A 120 8.76 -0.76 9.49
C GLU A 120 7.52 -1.56 9.85
N GLU A 121 7.19 -2.55 9.02
CA GLU A 121 6.20 -3.59 9.31
C GLU A 121 6.73 -4.95 8.84
N ASP A 122 6.70 -5.93 9.74
CA ASP A 122 7.08 -7.32 9.45
C ASP A 122 8.53 -7.49 8.93
N GLY A 123 9.42 -6.55 9.26
CA GLY A 123 10.81 -6.55 8.80
C GLY A 123 11.00 -5.92 7.41
N ILE A 124 9.96 -5.30 6.85
CA ILE A 124 9.99 -4.50 5.63
C ILE A 124 9.84 -3.03 6.02
N GLY A 125 10.75 -2.20 5.57
CA GLY A 125 10.80 -0.77 5.85
C GLY A 125 12.22 -0.26 5.78
N ALA A 126 12.42 0.97 5.35
CA ALA A 126 13.74 1.58 5.28
C ALA A 126 14.39 1.64 6.66
N GLU A 127 15.69 1.42 6.72
CA GLU A 127 16.44 1.54 7.98
C GLU A 127 16.93 2.98 8.20
N GLY A 128 16.74 3.48 9.42
CA GLY A 128 17.32 4.75 9.85
C GLY A 128 16.43 5.96 9.61
N THR A 129 17.07 7.09 9.28
CA THR A 129 16.41 8.37 9.06
C THR A 129 16.33 8.68 7.57
N LEU A 130 15.15 9.07 7.12
CA LEU A 130 14.87 9.45 5.74
C LEU A 130 14.79 10.98 5.61
N ASP A 131 15.13 11.48 4.44
CA ASP A 131 14.85 12.87 4.09
C ASP A 131 13.35 13.06 3.83
N HIS A 132 12.84 14.27 4.06
CA HIS A 132 11.44 14.62 3.82
C HIS A 132 11.01 14.34 2.38
N SER A 133 11.90 14.50 1.40
CA SER A 133 11.62 14.17 0.00
C SER A 133 11.40 12.68 -0.25
N GLN A 134 11.99 11.82 0.55
CA GLN A 134 11.80 10.37 0.47
C GLN A 134 10.49 9.91 1.13
N MET A 135 10.00 10.67 2.12
CA MET A 135 8.77 10.39 2.87
C MET A 135 7.52 11.08 2.30
N LEU A 136 7.66 11.78 1.18
CA LEU A 136 6.57 12.50 0.52
C LEU A 136 6.56 12.19 -0.97
N THR A 137 5.49 11.56 -1.43
CA THR A 137 5.30 11.32 -2.86
C THR A 137 5.15 12.63 -3.62
N ASP A 138 5.96 12.85 -4.64
CA ASP A 138 5.82 14.02 -5.51
C ASP A 138 4.67 13.81 -6.50
N PRO A 139 3.76 14.80 -6.67
CA PRO A 139 2.59 14.65 -7.54
C PRO A 139 2.91 14.48 -9.03
N GLU A 140 4.00 15.07 -9.55
CA GLU A 140 4.40 14.89 -10.94
C GLU A 140 5.04 13.53 -11.14
N GLU A 141 5.90 13.10 -10.21
CA GLU A 141 6.46 11.74 -10.23
C GLU A 141 5.37 10.68 -10.13
N ALA A 142 4.31 10.90 -9.32
CA ALA A 142 3.16 10.00 -9.24
C ALA A 142 2.46 9.84 -10.59
N ALA A 143 2.24 10.94 -11.31
CA ALA A 143 1.64 10.91 -12.65
C ALA A 143 2.51 10.17 -13.66
N ASP A 144 3.82 10.45 -13.66
CA ASP A 144 4.78 9.77 -14.54
C ASP A 144 4.90 8.28 -14.20
N PHE A 145 4.90 7.93 -12.91
CA PHE A 145 4.96 6.55 -12.44
C PHE A 145 3.75 5.73 -12.90
N VAL A 146 2.54 6.22 -12.67
CA VAL A 146 1.29 5.55 -13.08
C VAL A 146 1.24 5.41 -14.60
N LYS A 147 1.63 6.45 -15.34
CA LYS A 147 1.70 6.41 -16.79
C LYS A 147 2.70 5.37 -17.30
N ALA A 148 3.86 5.26 -16.66
CA ALA A 148 4.92 4.31 -17.03
C ALA A 148 4.57 2.88 -16.65
N THR A 149 4.07 2.65 -15.44
CA THR A 149 3.87 1.31 -14.87
C THR A 149 2.51 0.71 -15.18
N LYS A 150 1.46 1.55 -15.29
CA LYS A 150 0.06 1.12 -15.46
C LYS A 150 -0.48 0.35 -14.26
N VAL A 151 -0.07 0.71 -13.05
CA VAL A 151 -0.66 0.18 -11.82
C VAL A 151 -2.14 0.57 -11.69
N ASP A 152 -2.93 -0.26 -11.04
CA ASP A 152 -4.34 -0.03 -10.77
C ASP A 152 -4.53 0.86 -9.53
N ALA A 153 -3.61 0.74 -8.58
CA ALA A 153 -3.57 1.54 -7.37
C ALA A 153 -2.15 2.02 -7.08
N LEU A 154 -2.04 3.18 -6.43
CA LEU A 154 -0.76 3.75 -6.01
C LEU A 154 -0.78 4.04 -4.50
N ALA A 155 0.08 3.37 -3.77
CA ALA A 155 0.40 3.72 -2.39
C ALA A 155 1.30 4.96 -2.38
N ILE A 156 0.88 5.96 -1.60
CA ILE A 156 1.54 7.26 -1.52
C ILE A 156 2.05 7.54 -0.12
N ALA A 157 3.24 8.08 -0.03
CA ALA A 157 3.84 8.53 1.22
C ALA A 157 3.41 9.98 1.53
N ILE A 158 2.76 10.16 2.66
CA ILE A 158 2.24 11.46 3.13
C ILE A 158 2.61 11.77 4.59
N GLY A 159 3.56 11.05 5.17
CA GLY A 159 3.98 11.17 6.56
C GLY A 159 3.31 10.16 7.51
N THR A 160 2.58 9.19 6.97
CA THR A 160 2.10 8.05 7.75
C THR A 160 3.15 6.96 7.83
N SER A 161 3.10 6.14 8.88
CA SER A 161 3.99 5.00 9.06
C SER A 161 3.25 3.83 9.70
N HIS A 162 3.77 2.62 9.51
CA HIS A 162 3.28 1.45 10.22
C HIS A 162 3.61 1.49 11.72
N GLY A 163 2.90 0.70 12.52
CA GLY A 163 3.13 0.55 13.96
C GLY A 163 2.15 1.30 14.86
N ALA A 164 2.22 1.02 16.15
CA ALA A 164 1.27 1.53 17.15
C ALA A 164 1.61 2.94 17.66
N TYR A 165 2.87 3.36 17.59
CA TYR A 165 3.37 4.64 18.12
C TYR A 165 3.87 5.52 16.97
N LYS A 166 2.94 6.20 16.30
CA LYS A 166 3.23 6.93 15.06
C LYS A 166 3.48 8.41 15.27
N PHE A 167 2.91 8.97 16.33
CA PHE A 167 2.97 10.41 16.58
C PHE A 167 3.31 10.67 18.04
N THR A 168 4.18 11.64 18.29
CA THR A 168 4.51 12.12 19.66
C THR A 168 3.51 13.17 20.15
N ARG A 169 2.74 13.75 19.23
CA ARG A 169 1.65 14.72 19.46
C ARG A 169 0.48 14.45 18.51
N PRO A 170 -0.72 14.98 18.77
CA PRO A 170 -1.83 14.88 17.80
C PRO A 170 -1.37 15.37 16.42
N PRO A 171 -1.60 14.59 15.34
CA PRO A 171 -1.17 14.97 14.01
C PRO A 171 -1.90 16.23 13.53
N THR A 172 -1.15 17.10 12.90
CA THR A 172 -1.59 18.35 12.28
C THR A 172 -1.13 18.37 10.83
N GLY A 173 -1.53 19.35 10.04
CA GLY A 173 -1.19 19.41 8.61
C GLY A 173 0.31 19.54 8.30
N ASP A 174 1.14 19.79 9.29
CA ASP A 174 2.60 19.77 9.18
C ASP A 174 3.22 18.37 9.40
N ILE A 175 2.41 17.44 9.95
CA ILE A 175 2.80 16.03 10.17
C ILE A 175 2.26 15.13 9.06
N LEU A 176 1.05 15.43 8.57
CA LEU A 176 0.40 14.72 7.48
C LEU A 176 0.22 15.65 6.28
N ALA A 177 0.80 15.28 5.16
CA ALA A 177 0.79 16.10 3.95
C ALA A 177 -0.53 15.93 3.16
N ILE A 178 -1.68 16.27 3.78
CA ILE A 178 -3.02 16.08 3.20
C ILE A 178 -3.18 16.78 1.84
N ASP A 179 -2.57 17.96 1.66
CA ASP A 179 -2.65 18.67 0.36
C ASP A 179 -1.94 17.91 -0.77
N ARG A 180 -1.01 16.99 -0.44
CA ARG A 180 -0.40 16.08 -1.41
C ARG A 180 -1.39 15.09 -1.98
N ILE A 181 -2.28 14.53 -1.15
CA ILE A 181 -3.35 13.63 -1.61
C ILE A 181 -4.19 14.32 -2.69
N LYS A 182 -4.63 15.56 -2.43
CA LYS A 182 -5.41 16.38 -3.37
C LYS A 182 -4.64 16.63 -4.67
N ALA A 183 -3.36 17.01 -4.54
CA ALA A 183 -2.51 17.31 -5.68
C ALA A 183 -2.22 16.07 -6.56
N ILE A 184 -2.02 14.91 -5.93
CA ILE A 184 -1.82 13.64 -6.63
C ILE A 184 -3.12 13.20 -7.30
N HIS A 185 -4.23 13.16 -6.55
CA HIS A 185 -5.53 12.77 -7.11
C HIS A 185 -5.94 13.62 -8.31
N ALA A 186 -5.68 14.93 -8.28
CA ALA A 186 -5.97 15.81 -9.41
C ALA A 186 -5.21 15.45 -10.70
N ARG A 187 -4.05 14.77 -10.58
CA ARG A 187 -3.22 14.35 -11.70
C ARG A 187 -3.51 12.94 -12.21
N ILE A 188 -3.95 12.07 -11.31
CA ILE A 188 -4.25 10.65 -11.59
C ILE A 188 -5.65 10.27 -11.08
N PRO A 189 -6.72 10.97 -11.54
CA PRO A 189 -8.06 10.78 -11.00
C PRO A 189 -8.66 9.37 -11.23
N ASP A 190 -8.11 8.64 -12.19
CA ASP A 190 -8.54 7.29 -12.56
C ASP A 190 -7.72 6.18 -11.87
N THR A 191 -6.77 6.54 -11.00
CA THR A 191 -5.94 5.58 -10.23
C THR A 191 -6.36 5.62 -8.75
N HIS A 192 -6.61 4.46 -8.17
CA HIS A 192 -6.92 4.38 -6.75
C HIS A 192 -5.70 4.78 -5.90
N LEU A 193 -5.92 5.58 -4.86
CA LEU A 193 -4.87 5.94 -3.92
C LEU A 193 -4.95 5.07 -2.67
N VAL A 194 -3.80 4.60 -2.21
CA VAL A 194 -3.67 3.81 -0.99
C VAL A 194 -2.78 4.57 0.00
N MET A 195 -3.17 4.57 1.27
CA MET A 195 -2.43 5.24 2.33
C MET A 195 -2.11 4.24 3.44
N HIS A 196 -0.94 3.63 3.33
CA HIS A 196 -0.44 2.75 4.36
C HIS A 196 -0.25 3.49 5.69
N GLY A 197 -0.39 2.78 6.79
CA GLY A 197 -0.20 3.37 8.11
C GLY A 197 -1.27 4.37 8.55
N SER A 198 -2.43 4.43 7.88
CA SER A 198 -3.50 5.40 8.17
C SER A 198 -4.43 5.01 9.32
N SER A 199 -4.34 3.81 9.87
CA SER A 199 -5.21 3.30 10.95
C SER A 199 -5.20 4.14 12.25
N SER A 200 -4.21 5.02 12.44
CA SER A 200 -4.13 5.94 13.58
C SER A 200 -4.37 7.41 13.20
N VAL A 201 -4.81 7.67 11.98
CA VAL A 201 -5.14 9.03 11.55
C VAL A 201 -6.42 9.48 12.27
N PRO A 202 -6.46 10.70 12.85
CA PRO A 202 -7.63 11.22 13.53
C PRO A 202 -8.84 11.31 12.60
N GLN A 203 -10.03 11.14 13.18
CA GLN A 203 -11.31 11.10 12.47
C GLN A 203 -11.55 12.31 11.56
N ASP A 204 -11.19 13.51 12.02
CA ASP A 204 -11.36 14.74 11.24
C ASP A 204 -10.58 14.71 9.91
N TRP A 205 -9.44 14.03 9.88
CA TRP A 205 -8.62 13.86 8.69
C TRP A 205 -9.12 12.72 7.80
N LEU A 206 -9.75 11.69 8.36
CA LEU A 206 -10.35 10.60 7.58
C LEU A 206 -11.45 11.13 6.65
N GLN A 207 -12.23 12.14 7.10
CA GLN A 207 -13.23 12.79 6.26
C GLN A 207 -12.59 13.44 5.03
N VAL A 208 -11.46 14.13 5.20
CA VAL A 208 -10.74 14.74 4.10
C VAL A 208 -10.19 13.69 3.14
N ILE A 209 -9.62 12.60 3.66
CA ILE A 209 -9.12 11.48 2.84
C ILE A 209 -10.26 10.87 2.02
N ASN A 210 -11.42 10.64 2.64
CA ASN A 210 -12.59 10.06 1.99
C ASN A 210 -13.19 10.99 0.92
N GLU A 211 -13.12 12.31 1.10
CA GLU A 211 -13.56 13.28 0.09
C GLU A 211 -12.73 13.21 -1.21
N PHE A 212 -11.45 12.81 -1.11
CA PHE A 212 -10.51 12.77 -2.22
C PHE A 212 -10.12 11.34 -2.68
N GLY A 213 -11.02 10.39 -2.55
CA GLY A 213 -10.90 9.05 -3.13
C GLY A 213 -10.57 7.93 -2.14
N GLY A 214 -10.48 8.24 -0.85
CA GLY A 214 -10.41 7.21 0.18
C GLY A 214 -11.81 6.71 0.57
N GLU A 215 -11.92 5.46 0.93
CA GLU A 215 -13.12 4.88 1.56
C GLU A 215 -12.71 4.27 2.92
N ILE A 216 -12.13 5.10 3.78
CA ILE A 216 -11.74 4.65 5.12
C ILE A 216 -12.97 4.73 6.02
N ALA A 217 -13.39 3.58 6.53
CA ALA A 217 -14.52 3.51 7.45
C ALA A 217 -14.22 4.27 8.76
N GLU A 218 -15.23 4.97 9.25
CA GLU A 218 -15.18 5.55 10.60
C GLU A 218 -14.98 4.43 11.63
N THR A 219 -13.92 4.52 12.38
CA THR A 219 -13.63 3.58 13.47
C THR A 219 -14.34 3.97 14.75
#